data_6ad03aea17d58abd8ac21cd988e89d2f
#
_entry.id   6ad03aea17d58abd8ac21cd988e89d2f
#
_cell.length_a   1.000
_cell.length_b   1.000
_cell.length_c   1.000
_cell.angle_alpha   90.00
_cell.angle_beta   90.00
_cell.angle_gamma   90.00
#
_symmetry.space_group_name_H-M   'P 1'
#
loop_
_entity.id
_entity.type
_entity.pdbx_description
1 polymer ?
#
loop_
_entity_poly.entity_id
_entity_poly.type
_entity_poly.pdbx_seq_one_letter_code
_entity_poly.pdbx_strand_id
1 'polypeptide(L)'
;MSQLQQARMALLGPAAAEGVGPPRPLMGCRVRAGFPSPADDHLDAEIDLHAHVVKRPAATYFVRAEGDSMLGDGIHDGDLLVVDRSLEPLPGRVVVISLEGEPTVKRLERRGSGVWLVASNPRFASIPLAGRECEVWGVVTHVLHDLLSRSP
;
A
#
# COMPACT_ATOMS: atom_id res chain seq x y z
N MET A 1 11.24 18.28 6.25
CA MET A 1 11.58 16.86 6.04
C MET A 1 13.04 16.62 6.41
N SER A 2 13.34 15.51 7.09
CA SER A 2 14.72 15.11 7.35
C SER A 2 15.42 14.72 6.04
N GLN A 3 16.76 14.80 6.00
CA GLN A 3 17.54 14.35 4.83
C GLN A 3 17.28 12.87 4.51
N LEU A 4 17.02 12.06 5.52
CA LEU A 4 16.70 10.65 5.37
C LEU A 4 15.38 10.42 4.62
N GLN A 5 14.39 11.26 4.84
CA GLN A 5 13.09 11.23 4.17
C GLN A 5 13.19 11.65 2.71
N GLN A 6 13.96 12.71 2.43
CA GLN A 6 14.22 13.15 1.07
C GLN A 6 14.97 12.09 0.27
N ALA A 7 15.94 11.41 0.89
CA ALA A 7 16.67 10.32 0.25
C ALA A 7 15.77 9.11 -0.05
N ARG A 8 14.86 8.75 0.86
CA ARG A 8 13.92 7.66 0.65
C ARG A 8 12.92 7.96 -0.48
N MET A 9 12.40 9.17 -0.54
CA MET A 9 11.50 9.59 -1.62
C MET A 9 12.21 9.71 -2.98
N ALA A 10 13.45 10.19 -2.98
CA ALA A 10 14.24 10.33 -4.21
C ALA A 10 14.60 8.99 -4.85
N LEU A 11 14.77 7.93 -4.05
CA LEU A 11 15.12 6.60 -4.54
C LEU A 11 13.97 5.88 -5.23
N LEU A 12 12.73 6.25 -4.94
CA LEU A 12 11.55 5.52 -5.42
C LEU A 12 10.94 6.15 -6.68
N GLY A 13 11.02 7.46 -6.84
CA GLY A 13 10.50 8.17 -8.01
C GLY A 13 9.04 7.84 -8.38
N PRO A 14 8.45 8.55 -9.34
CA PRO A 14 7.13 8.20 -9.85
C PRO A 14 7.18 6.93 -10.69
N ALA A 15 6.09 6.17 -10.68
CA ALA A 15 5.93 5.00 -11.52
C ALA A 15 5.93 5.39 -13.02
N ALA A 16 6.38 4.48 -13.87
CA ALA A 16 6.31 4.69 -15.32
C ALA A 16 4.87 4.85 -15.79
N ALA A 17 4.67 5.65 -16.82
CA ALA A 17 3.34 5.90 -17.39
C ALA A 17 2.73 4.66 -18.07
N GLU A 18 3.58 3.78 -18.59
CA GLU A 18 3.18 2.57 -19.30
C GLU A 18 3.88 1.34 -18.71
N GLY A 19 3.23 0.20 -18.83
CA GLY A 19 3.82 -1.07 -18.41
C GLY A 19 5.06 -1.44 -19.22
N VAL A 20 6.04 -2.04 -18.57
CA VAL A 20 7.36 -2.37 -19.16
C VAL A 20 7.38 -3.78 -19.75
N GLY A 21 6.27 -4.43 -19.93
CA GLY A 21 6.22 -5.78 -20.47
C GLY A 21 4.88 -6.11 -21.09
N PRO A 22 4.78 -7.23 -21.82
CA PRO A 22 3.51 -7.64 -22.37
C PRO A 22 2.52 -8.01 -21.27
N PRO A 23 1.21 -7.83 -21.52
CA PRO A 23 0.17 -8.33 -20.63
C PRO A 23 0.32 -9.84 -20.42
N ARG A 24 -0.21 -10.31 -19.30
CA ARG A 24 -0.21 -11.75 -18.97
C ARG A 24 -1.64 -12.29 -18.96
N PRO A 25 -1.81 -13.58 -19.20
CA PRO A 25 -3.14 -14.19 -19.16
C PRO A 25 -3.79 -14.05 -17.78
N LEU A 26 -5.06 -13.68 -17.77
CA LEU A 26 -5.90 -13.71 -16.59
C LEU A 26 -6.87 -14.87 -16.73
N MET A 27 -6.81 -15.82 -15.79
CA MET A 27 -7.73 -16.95 -15.78
C MET A 27 -9.14 -16.51 -15.41
N GLY A 28 -10.14 -17.00 -16.14
CA GLY A 28 -11.54 -16.67 -15.87
C GLY A 28 -12.11 -17.34 -14.62
N CYS A 29 -11.48 -18.41 -14.15
CA CYS A 29 -11.89 -19.08 -12.93
C CYS A 29 -11.39 -18.35 -11.68
N ARG A 30 -12.18 -18.41 -10.62
CA ARG A 30 -11.75 -18.01 -9.30
C ARG A 30 -11.22 -19.21 -8.54
N VAL A 31 -10.02 -19.10 -8.00
CA VAL A 31 -9.42 -20.13 -7.16
C VAL A 31 -9.86 -19.90 -5.72
N ARG A 32 -10.45 -20.91 -5.10
CA ARG A 32 -10.87 -20.83 -3.71
C ARG A 32 -9.67 -21.02 -2.79
N ALA A 33 -9.53 -20.12 -1.84
CA ALA A 33 -8.51 -20.25 -0.79
C ALA A 33 -8.94 -21.18 0.36
N GLY A 34 -10.15 -21.73 0.28
CA GLY A 34 -10.68 -22.76 1.20
C GLY A 34 -10.81 -24.11 0.50
N PHE A 35 -12.02 -24.66 0.47
CA PHE A 35 -12.26 -25.93 -0.22
C PHE A 35 -12.14 -25.78 -1.73
N PRO A 36 -11.54 -26.81 -2.42
CA PRO A 36 -11.45 -26.80 -3.87
C PRO A 36 -12.86 -26.86 -4.50
N SER A 37 -13.00 -26.24 -5.65
CA SER A 37 -14.17 -26.40 -6.49
C SER A 37 -13.72 -26.58 -7.95
N PRO A 38 -14.55 -27.20 -8.81
CA PRO A 38 -14.24 -27.30 -10.22
C PRO A 38 -13.93 -25.91 -10.80
N ALA A 39 -12.79 -25.76 -11.45
CA ALA A 39 -12.40 -24.55 -12.12
C ALA A 39 -12.74 -24.68 -13.61
N ASP A 40 -13.33 -23.63 -14.16
CA ASP A 40 -13.44 -23.49 -15.61
C ASP A 40 -12.09 -23.03 -16.16
N ASP A 41 -11.55 -23.79 -17.12
CA ASP A 41 -10.24 -23.52 -17.73
C ASP A 41 -10.29 -22.41 -18.79
N HIS A 42 -11.15 -21.41 -18.61
CA HIS A 42 -11.27 -20.31 -19.55
C HIS A 42 -10.33 -19.16 -19.21
N LEU A 43 -9.63 -18.68 -20.25
CA LEU A 43 -8.97 -17.39 -20.20
C LEU A 43 -10.04 -16.31 -20.29
N ASP A 44 -10.09 -15.42 -19.31
CA ASP A 44 -11.05 -14.32 -19.31
C ASP A 44 -10.51 -13.14 -20.12
N ALA A 45 -9.23 -12.82 -19.91
CA ALA A 45 -8.61 -11.66 -20.52
C ALA A 45 -7.09 -11.72 -20.41
N GLU A 46 -6.44 -10.71 -20.93
CA GLU A 46 -5.05 -10.39 -20.60
C GLU A 46 -5.03 -9.26 -19.57
N ILE A 47 -4.07 -9.30 -18.67
CA ILE A 47 -3.88 -8.25 -17.67
C ILE A 47 -2.48 -7.64 -17.78
N ASP A 48 -2.42 -6.32 -17.91
CA ASP A 48 -1.24 -5.52 -17.66
C ASP A 48 -1.24 -5.14 -16.17
N LEU A 49 -0.42 -5.83 -15.40
CA LEU A 49 -0.40 -5.64 -13.95
C LEU A 49 0.00 -4.21 -13.56
N HIS A 50 0.95 -3.62 -14.28
CA HIS A 50 1.37 -2.24 -14.02
C HIS A 50 0.20 -1.27 -14.23
N ALA A 51 -0.47 -1.35 -15.38
CA ALA A 51 -1.63 -0.52 -15.67
C ALA A 51 -2.79 -0.78 -14.70
N HIS A 52 -2.92 -2.02 -14.21
CA HIS A 52 -3.96 -2.38 -13.26
C HIS A 52 -3.80 -1.69 -11.90
N VAL A 53 -2.58 -1.57 -11.40
CA VAL A 53 -2.31 -0.98 -10.07
C VAL A 53 -1.90 0.48 -10.13
N VAL A 54 -1.31 0.95 -11.22
CA VAL A 54 -0.89 2.34 -11.42
C VAL A 54 -1.91 3.07 -12.28
N LYS A 55 -2.90 3.68 -11.63
CA LYS A 55 -3.97 4.40 -12.33
C LYS A 55 -3.59 5.83 -12.70
N ARG A 56 -2.71 6.44 -11.92
CA ARG A 56 -2.24 7.82 -12.11
C ARG A 56 -0.72 7.85 -12.01
N PRO A 57 -0.01 7.56 -13.11
CA PRO A 57 1.44 7.37 -13.10
C PRO A 57 2.20 8.56 -12.53
N ALA A 58 1.79 9.80 -12.85
CA ALA A 58 2.45 11.01 -12.36
C ALA A 58 2.33 11.20 -10.84
N ALA A 59 1.32 10.57 -10.21
CA ALA A 59 1.05 10.69 -8.78
C ALA A 59 1.38 9.42 -7.99
N THR A 60 1.88 8.37 -8.65
CA THR A 60 2.09 7.05 -8.05
C THR A 60 3.56 6.80 -7.73
N TYR A 61 3.78 6.31 -6.52
CA TYR A 61 5.10 5.92 -6.01
C TYR A 61 5.03 4.51 -5.43
N PHE A 62 6.18 3.85 -5.38
CA PHE A 62 6.34 2.58 -4.68
C PHE A 62 7.14 2.81 -3.40
N VAL A 63 6.68 2.22 -2.32
CA VAL A 63 7.30 2.33 -0.99
C VAL A 63 7.49 0.93 -0.42
N ARG A 64 8.64 0.68 0.19
CA ARG A 64 8.91 -0.56 0.90
C ARG A 64 8.42 -0.43 2.34
N ALA A 65 7.56 -1.36 2.77
CA ALA A 65 7.09 -1.41 4.14
C ALA A 65 8.15 -2.01 5.06
N GLU A 66 8.24 -1.50 6.28
CA GLU A 66 9.11 -2.00 7.34
C GLU A 66 8.28 -2.20 8.61
N GLY A 67 8.47 -3.33 9.26
CA GLY A 67 7.76 -3.67 10.49
C GLY A 67 6.42 -4.37 10.26
N ASP A 68 5.72 -4.63 11.35
CA ASP A 68 4.52 -5.48 11.38
C ASP A 68 3.26 -4.80 11.93
N SER A 69 3.27 -3.47 12.02
CA SER A 69 2.14 -2.71 12.60
C SER A 69 0.85 -2.81 11.79
N MET A 70 0.93 -3.24 10.53
CA MET A 70 -0.20 -3.28 9.61
C MET A 70 -0.54 -4.70 9.13
N LEU A 71 -0.19 -5.72 9.91
CA LEU A 71 -0.43 -7.13 9.55
C LEU A 71 -1.91 -7.43 9.32
N GLY A 72 -2.81 -6.87 10.10
CA GLY A 72 -4.25 -7.06 9.95
C GLY A 72 -4.82 -6.51 8.64
N ASP A 73 -4.14 -5.56 8.02
CA ASP A 73 -4.47 -5.05 6.68
C ASP A 73 -3.70 -5.78 5.57
N GLY A 74 -2.99 -6.84 5.89
CA GLY A 74 -2.26 -7.64 4.93
C GLY A 74 -0.93 -7.02 4.49
N ILE A 75 -0.37 -6.10 5.25
CA ILE A 75 0.93 -5.48 4.99
C ILE A 75 1.98 -6.13 5.89
N HIS A 76 2.95 -6.78 5.29
CA HIS A 76 4.05 -7.45 5.99
C HIS A 76 5.35 -6.67 5.80
N ASP A 77 6.30 -6.92 6.70
CA ASP A 77 7.65 -6.40 6.55
C ASP A 77 8.25 -6.77 5.20
N GLY A 78 8.81 -5.78 4.49
CA GLY A 78 9.39 -5.98 3.18
C GLY A 78 8.43 -5.87 2.00
N ASP A 79 7.14 -5.73 2.23
CA ASP A 79 6.15 -5.58 1.16
C ASP A 79 6.36 -4.30 0.35
N LEU A 80 5.99 -4.36 -0.92
CA LEU A 80 5.97 -3.20 -1.79
C LEU A 80 4.57 -2.58 -1.79
N LEU A 81 4.50 -1.32 -1.45
CA LEU A 81 3.25 -0.55 -1.40
C LEU A 81 3.14 0.32 -2.65
N VAL A 82 1.96 0.32 -3.26
CA VAL A 82 1.60 1.26 -4.32
C VAL A 82 0.91 2.44 -3.67
N VAL A 83 1.49 3.64 -3.81
CA VAL A 83 1.04 4.85 -3.14
C VAL A 83 0.61 5.89 -4.17
N ASP A 84 -0.62 6.37 -4.07
CA ASP A 84 -1.17 7.41 -4.93
C ASP A 84 -1.32 8.72 -4.15
N ARG A 85 -0.57 9.74 -4.57
CA ARG A 85 -0.57 11.07 -3.93
C ARG A 85 -1.79 11.90 -4.29
N SER A 86 -2.49 11.57 -5.36
CA SER A 86 -3.65 12.34 -5.84
C SER A 86 -4.94 11.99 -5.10
N LEU A 87 -4.95 10.88 -4.39
CA LEU A 87 -6.12 10.44 -3.63
C LEU A 87 -6.23 11.19 -2.30
N GLU A 88 -7.45 11.59 -1.98
CA GLU A 88 -7.74 12.23 -0.70
C GLU A 88 -7.57 11.25 0.45
N PRO A 89 -6.84 11.62 1.53
CA PRO A 89 -6.66 10.77 2.71
C PRO A 89 -7.91 10.78 3.58
N LEU A 90 -8.90 9.99 3.19
CA LEU A 90 -10.16 9.86 3.92
C LEU A 90 -10.05 8.85 5.07
N PRO A 91 -10.88 8.98 6.11
CA PRO A 91 -10.99 7.97 7.17
C PRO A 91 -11.24 6.57 6.59
N GLY A 92 -10.60 5.56 7.14
CA GLY A 92 -10.64 4.17 6.66
C GLY A 92 -9.56 3.82 5.63
N ARG A 93 -8.91 4.81 5.03
CA ARG A 93 -7.82 4.57 4.08
C ARG A 93 -6.49 4.36 4.79
N VAL A 94 -5.67 3.49 4.22
CA VAL A 94 -4.27 3.32 4.64
C VAL A 94 -3.43 4.36 3.93
N VAL A 95 -2.61 5.07 4.71
CA VAL A 95 -1.79 6.17 4.20
C VAL A 95 -0.33 5.98 4.57
N VAL A 96 0.53 6.56 3.74
CA VAL A 96 1.91 6.86 4.11
C VAL A 96 1.94 8.29 4.60
N ILE A 97 2.34 8.47 5.83
CA ILE A 97 2.33 9.77 6.51
C ILE A 97 3.64 9.99 7.25
N SER A 98 4.17 11.20 7.13
CA SER A 98 5.25 11.65 8.00
C SER A 98 4.65 12.19 9.29
N LEU A 99 5.04 11.62 10.41
CA LEU A 99 4.64 12.05 11.74
C LEU A 99 5.88 12.54 12.49
N GLU A 100 5.90 13.83 12.85
CA GLU A 100 7.04 14.45 13.54
C GLU A 100 8.39 14.14 12.84
N GLY A 101 8.37 14.16 11.52
CA GLY A 101 9.53 13.91 10.69
C GLY A 101 9.80 12.44 10.34
N GLU A 102 9.06 11.50 10.89
CA GLU A 102 9.25 10.06 10.65
C GLU A 102 8.14 9.48 9.77
N PRO A 103 8.48 8.82 8.65
CA PRO A 103 7.49 8.19 7.78
C PRO A 103 6.94 6.92 8.43
N THR A 104 5.65 6.75 8.34
CA THR A 104 4.96 5.55 8.81
C THR A 104 3.78 5.20 7.92
N VAL A 105 3.32 3.96 7.98
CA VAL A 105 2.13 3.46 7.30
C VAL A 105 1.09 3.13 8.36
N LYS A 106 -0.07 3.74 8.27
CA LYS A 106 -1.17 3.54 9.22
C LYS A 106 -2.51 3.74 8.52
N ARG A 107 -3.58 3.27 9.16
CA ARG A 107 -4.94 3.57 8.75
C ARG A 107 -5.41 4.85 9.42
N LEU A 108 -6.05 5.73 8.64
CA LEU A 108 -6.73 6.89 9.19
C LEU A 108 -8.08 6.47 9.78
N GLU A 109 -8.37 6.96 10.97
CA GLU A 109 -9.64 6.72 11.64
C GLU A 109 -10.14 8.03 12.24
N ARG A 110 -11.44 8.27 12.12
CA ARG A 110 -12.09 9.39 12.80
C ARG A 110 -12.66 8.89 14.12
N ARG A 111 -12.30 9.57 15.21
CA ARG A 111 -12.85 9.35 16.55
C ARG A 111 -13.35 10.68 17.11
N GLY A 112 -14.67 10.83 17.18
CA GLY A 112 -15.26 12.13 17.53
C GLY A 112 -14.89 13.21 16.52
N SER A 113 -14.33 14.32 17.00
CA SER A 113 -13.83 15.41 16.16
C SER A 113 -12.38 15.25 15.72
N GLY A 114 -11.68 14.23 16.20
CA GLY A 114 -10.26 14.00 15.96
C GLY A 114 -9.98 12.94 14.90
N VAL A 115 -8.79 13.01 14.32
CA VAL A 115 -8.25 12.01 13.39
C VAL A 115 -7.11 11.28 14.09
N TRP A 116 -7.10 9.97 13.92
CA TRP A 116 -6.15 9.07 14.55
C TRP A 116 -5.44 8.23 13.50
N LEU A 117 -4.20 7.88 13.78
CA LEU A 117 -3.47 6.85 13.07
C LEU A 117 -3.61 5.54 13.82
N VAL A 118 -4.14 4.54 13.14
CA VAL A 118 -4.46 3.25 13.75
C VAL A 118 -3.62 2.16 13.07
N ALA A 119 -2.94 1.37 13.88
CA ALA A 119 -2.30 0.15 13.42
C ALA A 119 -3.33 -0.99 13.34
N SER A 120 -3.13 -1.90 12.41
CA SER A 120 -3.90 -3.14 12.32
C SER A 120 -3.16 -4.31 12.97
N ASN A 121 -2.66 -4.06 14.15
CA ASN A 121 -1.96 -5.01 15.01
C ASN A 121 -2.15 -4.55 16.46
N PRO A 122 -2.75 -5.38 17.35
CA PRO A 122 -3.07 -4.97 18.72
C PRO A 122 -1.85 -4.65 19.58
N ARG A 123 -0.65 -5.00 19.15
CA ARG A 123 0.61 -4.66 19.85
C ARG A 123 0.98 -3.19 19.70
N PHE A 124 0.34 -2.45 18.81
CA PHE A 124 0.63 -1.04 18.53
C PHE A 124 -0.54 -0.15 18.95
N ALA A 125 -0.24 0.89 19.71
CA ALA A 125 -1.23 1.86 20.13
C ALA A 125 -1.64 2.79 18.98
N SER A 126 -2.89 3.26 19.02
CA SER A 126 -3.36 4.32 18.15
C SER A 126 -2.74 5.66 18.51
N ILE A 127 -2.51 6.51 17.54
CA ILE A 127 -1.82 7.79 17.69
C ILE A 127 -2.77 8.92 17.29
N PRO A 128 -3.14 9.83 18.21
CA PRO A 128 -3.92 11.01 17.84
C PRO A 128 -3.07 12.00 17.06
N LEU A 129 -3.63 12.59 16.00
CA LEU A 129 -2.92 13.57 15.17
C LEU A 129 -3.03 14.99 15.71
N ALA A 130 -3.96 15.27 16.62
CA ALA A 130 -4.15 16.60 17.19
C ALA A 130 -2.87 17.11 17.86
N GLY A 131 -2.44 18.32 17.47
CA GLY A 131 -1.24 18.96 18.02
C GLY A 131 0.09 18.37 17.54
N ARG A 132 0.07 17.47 16.57
CA ARG A 132 1.28 16.85 16.01
C ARG A 132 1.56 17.36 14.61
N GLU A 133 2.83 17.55 14.31
CA GLU A 133 3.27 17.86 12.95
C GLU A 133 3.17 16.59 12.09
N CYS A 134 2.36 16.67 11.04
CA CYS A 134 2.18 15.53 10.13
C CYS A 134 1.98 15.99 8.69
N GLU A 135 2.43 15.16 7.76
CA GLU A 135 2.26 15.37 6.32
C GLU A 135 1.89 14.03 5.67
N VAL A 136 0.75 13.98 5.00
CA VAL A 136 0.35 12.80 4.23
C VAL A 136 1.10 12.77 2.91
N TRP A 137 1.81 11.68 2.65
CA TRP A 137 2.52 11.49 1.39
C TRP A 137 1.66 10.83 0.31
N GLY A 138 0.66 10.08 0.68
CA GLY A 138 -0.29 9.48 -0.23
C GLY A 138 -1.10 8.36 0.40
N VAL A 139 -2.01 7.82 -0.39
CA VAL A 139 -2.90 6.72 -0.02
C VAL A 139 -2.33 5.42 -0.59
N VAL A 140 -2.21 4.41 0.24
CA VAL A 140 -1.82 3.06 -0.19
C VAL A 140 -3.02 2.40 -0.89
N THR A 141 -2.86 2.06 -2.16
CA THR A 141 -3.92 1.45 -2.96
C THR A 141 -3.78 -0.05 -3.09
N HIS A 142 -2.55 -0.54 -3.14
CA HIS A 142 -2.24 -1.95 -3.35
C HIS A 142 -1.00 -2.34 -2.55
N VAL A 143 -0.91 -3.62 -2.23
CA VAL A 143 0.24 -4.24 -1.60
C VAL A 143 0.73 -5.38 -2.48
N LEU A 144 2.02 -5.42 -2.74
CA LEU A 144 2.67 -6.53 -3.42
C LEU A 144 3.50 -7.31 -2.40
N HIS A 145 3.05 -8.52 -2.09
CA HIS A 145 3.69 -9.39 -1.11
C HIS A 145 4.40 -10.55 -1.80
N ASP A 146 5.69 -10.69 -1.58
CA ASP A 146 6.50 -11.77 -2.14
C ASP A 146 6.51 -12.97 -1.18
N LEU A 147 5.95 -14.08 -1.64
CA LEU A 147 5.87 -15.31 -0.84
C LEU A 147 7.18 -16.09 -0.82
N LEU A 148 8.10 -15.84 -1.75
CA LEU A 148 9.35 -16.57 -1.86
C LEU A 148 10.49 -15.93 -1.03
N SER A 149 10.42 -14.63 -0.79
CA SER A 149 11.46 -13.89 -0.06
C SER A 149 11.39 -14.04 1.47
N ARG A 150 10.42 -14.78 1.98
CA ARG A 150 10.35 -15.08 3.40
C ARG A 150 11.53 -15.94 3.83
N SER A 151 12.40 -15.35 4.63
CA SER A 151 13.38 -16.16 5.37
C SER A 151 12.64 -17.13 6.29
N PRO A 152 13.08 -18.37 6.37
CA PRO A 152 12.49 -19.34 7.27
C PRO A 152 12.61 -18.91 8.74
#